data_f6042350f80449997b687e5c99f44786
#
_entry.id   f6042350f80449997b687e5c99f44786
#
_cell.length_a   1.000
_cell.length_b   1.000
_cell.length_c   1.000
_cell.angle_alpha   90.00
_cell.angle_beta   90.00
_cell.angle_gamma   90.00
#
_symmetry.space_group_name_H-M   'P 1'
#
loop_
_entity.id
_entity.type
_entity.pdbx_description
1 polymer ?
#
loop_
_entity_poly.entity_id
_entity_poly.type
_entity_poly.pdbx_seq_one_letter_code
_entity_poly.pdbx_strand_id
1 'polypeptide(L)'
;MLTSSVITVLVYCTVSGFALRNVEGTKPVLQKTIETLFMDRTETIYPGTCKVFVSSIKQAKMCKKEPGLPKIIQKAKNQAIKACNDTFQFDRWNCSLYFNKPRKSIFKKIYRETAFVYALMSASMTHGISRGCASGELARCSCLGRSKNSSWETKDCGDDFKYGKRLTKNFFDMKHAGTDQIGEILKQDVNIGMDSIGEQLKEVCKCHGFSGSCTTKTCWRRLGPFTSAMGLLKKHYHHAVKKKFINFTTKRAITPKVRRKMQKERKNLVYLQKTPNLCVSTKGRVCKDRHNCATLCCGRGYSVAKKFVSTKCKCKMVDCCAVKCDTCVEEIETFRCK
;
A
#
# COMPACT_ATOMS: atom_id res chain seq x y z
N MET A 1 8.79 -65.06 33.40
CA MET A 1 9.62 -64.44 32.34
C MET A 1 8.72 -63.83 31.20
N LEU A 2 7.76 -63.01 31.52
CA LEU A 2 6.83 -62.44 30.53
C LEU A 2 6.42 -60.96 30.80
N THR A 3 7.25 -60.23 31.60
CA THR A 3 6.92 -58.87 32.01
C THR A 3 7.90 -57.78 31.47
N SER A 4 8.98 -58.20 30.77
CA SER A 4 9.99 -57.24 30.30
C SER A 4 9.80 -56.76 28.86
N SER A 5 9.04 -57.48 28.02
CA SER A 5 8.87 -57.14 26.59
C SER A 5 7.74 -56.14 26.32
N VAL A 6 6.76 -55.99 27.21
CA VAL A 6 5.60 -55.10 27.02
C VAL A 6 5.94 -53.64 27.37
N ILE A 7 6.86 -53.42 28.31
CA ILE A 7 7.25 -52.07 28.70
C ILE A 7 8.14 -51.41 27.66
N THR A 8 8.94 -52.17 26.91
CA THR A 8 9.85 -51.62 25.88
C THR A 8 9.07 -51.15 24.63
N VAL A 9 7.94 -51.78 24.30
CA VAL A 9 7.11 -51.39 23.14
C VAL A 9 6.29 -50.11 23.44
N LEU A 10 5.85 -49.91 24.68
CA LEU A 10 5.11 -48.71 25.09
C LEU A 10 5.99 -47.45 25.18
N VAL A 11 7.26 -47.58 25.48
CA VAL A 11 8.19 -46.42 25.49
C VAL A 11 8.58 -46.01 24.07
N TYR A 12 8.63 -46.92 23.11
CA TYR A 12 8.93 -46.56 21.71
C TYR A 12 7.72 -45.88 20.99
N CYS A 13 6.49 -46.15 21.37
CA CYS A 13 5.31 -45.49 20.81
C CYS A 13 5.09 -44.04 21.31
N THR A 14 5.64 -43.68 22.48
CA THR A 14 5.51 -42.33 23.03
C THR A 14 6.59 -41.37 22.55
N VAL A 15 7.71 -41.85 22.03
CA VAL A 15 8.80 -40.99 21.52
C VAL A 15 8.60 -40.66 20.03
N SER A 16 7.88 -41.49 19.26
CA SER A 16 7.60 -41.20 17.85
C SER A 16 6.36 -40.32 17.61
N GLY A 17 5.58 -40.04 18.63
CA GLY A 17 4.38 -39.16 18.56
C GLY A 17 4.67 -37.65 18.69
N PHE A 18 5.95 -37.27 18.96
CA PHE A 18 6.28 -35.85 19.21
C PHE A 18 6.99 -35.15 18.04
N ALA A 19 7.12 -35.77 16.88
CA ALA A 19 7.95 -35.25 15.78
C ALA A 19 7.18 -34.80 14.54
N LEU A 20 5.87 -34.54 14.62
CA LEU A 20 5.11 -33.91 13.50
C LEU A 20 4.14 -32.86 14.02
N ARG A 21 4.57 -31.95 14.88
CA ARG A 21 4.00 -30.62 14.90
C ARG A 21 4.56 -29.90 13.68
N ASN A 22 3.74 -29.74 12.66
CA ASN A 22 3.96 -28.82 11.57
C ASN A 22 4.55 -27.53 12.14
N VAL A 23 5.81 -27.25 11.89
CA VAL A 23 6.39 -25.93 11.98
C VAL A 23 5.77 -25.17 10.81
N GLU A 24 4.51 -24.76 10.94
CA GLU A 24 4.00 -23.63 10.20
C GLU A 24 4.89 -22.47 10.60
N GLY A 25 5.88 -22.19 9.76
CA GLY A 25 6.83 -21.12 9.98
C GLY A 25 6.04 -19.85 10.28
N THR A 26 6.21 -19.30 11.48
CA THR A 26 5.50 -18.09 11.92
C THR A 26 5.74 -17.00 10.90
N LYS A 27 4.66 -16.52 10.25
CA LYS A 27 4.76 -15.46 9.24
C LYS A 27 5.55 -14.27 9.78
N PRO A 28 6.47 -13.69 9.00
CA PRO A 28 7.21 -12.50 9.42
C PRO A 28 6.27 -11.38 9.89
N VAL A 29 6.71 -10.58 10.86
CA VAL A 29 5.94 -9.44 11.39
C VAL A 29 5.45 -8.52 10.27
N LEU A 30 6.29 -8.26 9.26
CA LEU A 30 5.94 -7.51 8.05
C LEU A 30 4.66 -8.04 7.40
N GLN A 31 4.63 -9.33 7.09
CA GLN A 31 3.51 -9.96 6.41
C GLN A 31 2.25 -9.91 7.28
N LYS A 32 2.35 -10.33 8.54
CA LYS A 32 1.24 -10.34 9.48
C LYS A 32 0.64 -8.95 9.67
N THR A 33 1.49 -7.91 9.81
CA THR A 33 1.03 -6.54 10.02
C THR A 33 0.26 -5.99 8.81
N ILE A 34 0.80 -6.18 7.59
CA ILE A 34 0.14 -5.67 6.38
C ILE A 34 -1.16 -6.42 6.10
N GLU A 35 -1.18 -7.75 6.30
CA GLU A 35 -2.39 -8.55 6.20
C GLU A 35 -3.46 -8.04 7.19
N THR A 36 -3.10 -7.85 8.46
CA THR A 36 -4.03 -7.35 9.49
C THR A 36 -4.56 -5.96 9.13
N LEU A 37 -3.69 -5.03 8.76
CA LEU A 37 -4.08 -3.67 8.39
C LEU A 37 -5.06 -3.64 7.22
N PHE A 38 -4.85 -4.49 6.22
CA PHE A 38 -5.69 -4.49 5.02
C PHE A 38 -6.97 -5.32 5.18
N MET A 39 -6.97 -6.34 6.03
CA MET A 39 -8.12 -7.20 6.28
C MET A 39 -9.09 -6.65 7.32
N ASP A 40 -8.58 -5.90 8.30
CA ASP A 40 -9.40 -5.30 9.33
C ASP A 40 -10.29 -4.19 8.75
N ARG A 41 -11.59 -4.32 8.92
CA ARG A 41 -12.63 -3.37 8.45
C ARG A 41 -13.14 -2.44 9.56
N THR A 42 -12.61 -2.56 10.77
CA THR A 42 -13.06 -1.72 11.88
C THR A 42 -12.64 -0.27 11.65
N GLU A 43 -13.60 0.64 11.79
CA GLU A 43 -13.36 2.08 11.70
C GLU A 43 -13.01 2.68 13.07
N THR A 44 -13.12 1.90 14.14
CA THR A 44 -12.98 2.37 15.51
C THR A 44 -11.52 2.65 15.85
N ILE A 45 -11.23 3.91 16.08
CA ILE A 45 -9.94 4.37 16.60
C ILE A 45 -10.04 4.35 18.13
N TYR A 46 -9.26 3.49 18.77
CA TYR A 46 -9.04 3.61 20.22
C TYR A 46 -7.92 4.64 20.44
N PRO A 47 -8.21 5.81 21.03
CA PRO A 47 -7.19 6.82 21.25
C PRO A 47 -6.01 6.25 22.03
N GLY A 48 -4.79 6.52 21.55
CA GLY A 48 -3.56 6.14 22.25
C GLY A 48 -3.14 4.68 22.15
N THR A 49 -3.89 3.80 21.46
CA THR A 49 -3.50 2.38 21.33
C THR A 49 -3.47 1.91 19.88
N CYS A 50 -2.43 1.16 19.53
CA CYS A 50 -2.38 0.43 18.28
C CYS A 50 -2.81 -1.05 18.43
N LYS A 51 -3.52 -1.43 19.49
CA LYS A 51 -3.79 -2.84 19.81
C LYS A 51 -4.30 -3.66 18.62
N VAL A 52 -5.17 -3.08 17.80
CA VAL A 52 -5.76 -3.73 16.62
C VAL A 52 -4.74 -3.93 15.49
N PHE A 53 -3.70 -3.08 15.41
CA PHE A 53 -2.76 -3.06 14.29
C PHE A 53 -1.40 -3.68 14.63
N VAL A 54 -1.16 -3.99 15.90
CA VAL A 54 0.15 -4.48 16.33
C VAL A 54 0.22 -5.99 16.26
N SER A 55 1.30 -6.45 15.64
CA SER A 55 1.68 -7.87 15.59
C SER A 55 2.90 -8.18 16.44
N SER A 56 3.48 -7.15 17.09
CA SER A 56 4.67 -7.30 17.92
C SER A 56 4.74 -6.29 19.07
N ILE A 57 5.45 -6.64 20.15
CA ILE A 57 5.73 -5.77 21.28
C ILE A 57 6.46 -4.48 20.84
N LYS A 58 7.32 -4.57 19.82
CA LYS A 58 8.05 -3.43 19.28
C LYS A 58 7.08 -2.38 18.70
N GLN A 59 6.07 -2.80 17.93
CA GLN A 59 5.04 -1.91 17.40
C GLN A 59 4.23 -1.26 18.52
N ALA A 60 3.83 -2.03 19.55
CA ALA A 60 3.13 -1.49 20.71
C ALA A 60 3.93 -0.39 21.41
N LYS A 61 5.25 -0.62 21.62
CA LYS A 61 6.16 0.37 22.20
C LYS A 61 6.28 1.63 21.31
N MET A 62 6.27 1.48 19.98
CA MET A 62 6.31 2.63 19.05
C MET A 62 5.04 3.48 19.19
N CYS A 63 3.87 2.86 19.22
CA CYS A 63 2.60 3.57 19.39
C CYS A 63 2.52 4.30 20.73
N LYS A 64 3.02 3.67 21.81
CA LYS A 64 3.08 4.32 23.15
C LYS A 64 4.01 5.54 23.15
N LYS A 65 5.11 5.48 22.37
CA LYS A 65 6.08 6.58 22.28
C LYS A 65 5.62 7.73 21.38
N GLU A 66 4.73 7.48 20.44
CA GLU A 66 4.16 8.44 19.50
C GLU A 66 2.63 8.39 19.56
N PRO A 67 1.99 9.18 20.43
CA PRO A 67 0.52 9.12 20.64
C PRO A 67 -0.30 9.43 19.38
N GLY A 68 0.23 10.22 18.44
CA GLY A 68 -0.41 10.49 17.15
C GLY A 68 -0.34 9.35 16.13
N LEU A 69 0.57 8.38 16.33
CA LEU A 69 0.83 7.31 15.36
C LEU A 69 -0.40 6.40 15.10
N PRO A 70 -1.20 5.98 16.10
CA PRO A 70 -2.39 5.17 15.86
C PRO A 70 -3.39 5.85 14.91
N LYS A 71 -3.63 7.14 15.08
CA LYS A 71 -4.53 7.93 14.23
C LYS A 71 -4.00 8.01 12.79
N ILE A 72 -2.69 8.19 12.63
CA ILE A 72 -2.04 8.23 11.31
C ILE A 72 -2.13 6.86 10.63
N ILE A 73 -1.91 5.76 11.35
CA ILE A 73 -2.04 4.40 10.81
C ILE A 73 -3.46 4.16 10.29
N GLN A 74 -4.48 4.55 11.07
CA GLN A 74 -5.86 4.40 10.67
C GLN A 74 -6.19 5.22 9.41
N LYS A 75 -5.77 6.49 9.37
CA LYS A 75 -5.92 7.35 8.19
C LYS A 75 -5.22 6.74 6.98
N ALA A 76 -4.00 6.23 7.13
CA ALA A 76 -3.23 5.60 6.07
C ALA A 76 -3.90 4.32 5.55
N LYS A 77 -4.42 3.47 6.46
CA LYS A 77 -5.20 2.29 6.11
C LYS A 77 -6.41 2.65 5.24
N ASN A 78 -7.23 3.59 5.70
CA ASN A 78 -8.44 4.01 4.98
C ASN A 78 -8.09 4.64 3.63
N GLN A 79 -7.04 5.45 3.57
CA GLN A 79 -6.52 6.04 2.34
C GLN A 79 -6.05 4.96 1.36
N ALA A 80 -5.32 3.94 1.82
CA ALA A 80 -4.85 2.84 0.98
C ALA A 80 -6.03 2.05 0.39
N ILE A 81 -7.01 1.67 1.22
CA ILE A 81 -8.18 0.90 0.77
C ILE A 81 -8.99 1.70 -0.25
N LYS A 82 -9.29 2.97 0.04
CA LYS A 82 -10.03 3.85 -0.87
C LYS A 82 -9.29 4.02 -2.20
N ALA A 83 -8.01 4.39 -2.14
CA ALA A 83 -7.19 4.62 -3.32
C ALA A 83 -7.05 3.36 -4.19
N CYS A 84 -6.98 2.18 -3.56
CA CYS A 84 -6.97 0.92 -4.27
C CYS A 84 -8.27 0.68 -5.03
N ASN A 85 -9.40 0.80 -4.35
CA ASN A 85 -10.72 0.62 -4.96
C ASN A 85 -10.92 1.58 -6.13
N ASP A 86 -10.59 2.86 -5.96
CA ASP A 86 -10.73 3.91 -6.99
C ASP A 86 -9.82 3.61 -8.20
N THR A 87 -8.58 3.16 -7.95
CA THR A 87 -7.60 2.88 -9.01
C THR A 87 -7.96 1.67 -9.85
N PHE A 88 -8.55 0.63 -9.25
CA PHE A 88 -8.84 -0.65 -9.89
C PHE A 88 -10.34 -0.89 -10.14
N GLN A 89 -11.18 0.15 -9.99
CA GLN A 89 -12.63 0.00 -10.17
C GLN A 89 -13.04 -0.53 -11.54
N PHE A 90 -12.22 -0.28 -12.59
CA PHE A 90 -12.47 -0.73 -13.96
C PHE A 90 -11.51 -1.82 -14.43
N ASP A 91 -10.69 -2.37 -13.53
CA ASP A 91 -9.83 -3.50 -13.82
C ASP A 91 -10.48 -4.82 -13.39
N ARG A 92 -10.04 -5.97 -13.92
CA ARG A 92 -10.58 -7.28 -13.53
C ARG A 92 -10.43 -7.53 -12.03
N TRP A 93 -9.28 -7.17 -11.45
CA TRP A 93 -9.10 -7.12 -10.01
C TRP A 93 -9.57 -5.75 -9.48
N ASN A 94 -10.44 -5.75 -8.52
CA ASN A 94 -11.04 -4.54 -7.92
C ASN A 94 -10.61 -4.33 -6.46
N CYS A 95 -9.40 -4.65 -6.14
CA CYS A 95 -8.88 -4.64 -4.76
C CYS A 95 -9.57 -5.61 -3.80
N SER A 96 -10.25 -6.62 -4.32
CA SER A 96 -10.80 -7.69 -3.48
C SER A 96 -9.67 -8.46 -2.79
N LEU A 97 -9.88 -8.77 -1.51
CA LEU A 97 -8.95 -9.57 -0.70
C LEU A 97 -9.03 -11.07 -1.02
N TYR A 98 -10.03 -11.46 -1.76
CA TYR A 98 -10.30 -12.86 -2.08
C TYR A 98 -10.53 -13.03 -3.58
N PHE A 99 -9.97 -14.10 -4.15
CA PHE A 99 -10.21 -14.50 -5.53
C PHE A 99 -11.42 -15.44 -5.60
N ASN A 100 -12.55 -14.98 -6.10
CA ASN A 100 -13.76 -15.75 -6.41
C ASN A 100 -14.38 -16.60 -5.27
N LYS A 101 -13.63 -16.93 -4.22
CA LYS A 101 -14.07 -17.74 -3.07
C LYS A 101 -13.43 -17.22 -1.79
N PRO A 102 -14.14 -17.23 -0.64
CA PRO A 102 -13.63 -16.73 0.64
C PRO A 102 -12.31 -17.38 1.09
N ARG A 103 -12.06 -18.63 0.67
CA ARG A 103 -10.84 -19.39 1.05
C ARG A 103 -9.61 -19.05 0.21
N LYS A 104 -9.72 -18.29 -0.88
CA LYS A 104 -8.61 -17.93 -1.76
C LYS A 104 -8.16 -16.49 -1.54
N SER A 105 -7.66 -16.19 -0.33
CA SER A 105 -7.08 -14.88 -0.01
C SER A 105 -5.86 -14.59 -0.89
N ILE A 106 -5.72 -13.31 -1.28
CA ILE A 106 -4.54 -12.80 -2.00
C ILE A 106 -3.25 -12.98 -1.19
N PHE A 107 -3.34 -13.08 0.14
CA PHE A 107 -2.18 -13.23 1.03
C PHE A 107 -1.70 -14.69 1.22
N LYS A 108 -2.38 -15.67 0.63
CA LYS A 108 -1.92 -17.08 0.69
C LYS A 108 -0.65 -17.33 -0.10
N LYS A 109 -0.42 -16.55 -1.15
CA LYS A 109 0.73 -16.67 -2.06
C LYS A 109 1.14 -15.26 -2.49
N ILE A 110 2.33 -15.11 -3.05
CA ILE A 110 2.78 -13.82 -3.58
C ILE A 110 2.31 -13.69 -5.03
N TYR A 111 1.10 -13.17 -5.18
CA TYR A 111 0.52 -12.78 -6.46
C TYR A 111 0.97 -11.34 -6.81
N ARG A 112 0.71 -10.90 -8.03
CA ARG A 112 0.94 -9.52 -8.45
C ARG A 112 0.11 -8.53 -7.61
N GLU A 113 -1.10 -8.89 -7.28
CA GLU A 113 -2.02 -8.15 -6.42
C GLU A 113 -1.48 -8.05 -4.98
N THR A 114 -0.90 -9.13 -4.48
CA THR A 114 -0.25 -9.15 -3.16
C THR A 114 0.93 -8.18 -3.13
N ALA A 115 1.83 -8.24 -4.10
CA ALA A 115 2.98 -7.34 -4.22
C ALA A 115 2.53 -5.87 -4.25
N PHE A 116 1.46 -5.57 -5.01
CA PHE A 116 0.87 -4.24 -5.06
C PHE A 116 0.33 -3.78 -3.70
N VAL A 117 -0.41 -4.63 -2.98
CA VAL A 117 -0.95 -4.28 -1.65
C VAL A 117 0.16 -3.99 -0.64
N TYR A 118 1.27 -4.74 -0.68
CA TYR A 118 2.43 -4.47 0.18
C TYR A 118 3.06 -3.10 -0.14
N ALA A 119 3.24 -2.78 -1.42
CA ALA A 119 3.74 -1.48 -1.84
C ALA A 119 2.76 -0.35 -1.47
N LEU A 120 1.48 -0.56 -1.67
CA LEU A 120 0.44 0.43 -1.36
C LEU A 120 0.38 0.77 0.13
N MET A 121 0.38 -0.24 1.01
CA MET A 121 0.35 -0.02 2.45
C MET A 121 1.59 0.73 2.94
N SER A 122 2.77 0.36 2.44
CA SER A 122 4.01 1.05 2.80
C SER A 122 4.05 2.49 2.27
N ALA A 123 3.53 2.73 1.07
CA ALA A 123 3.39 4.06 0.50
C ALA A 123 2.46 4.93 1.36
N SER A 124 1.26 4.42 1.67
CA SER A 124 0.27 5.18 2.45
C SER A 124 0.76 5.47 3.87
N MET A 125 1.40 4.51 4.53
CA MET A 125 2.02 4.70 5.84
C MET A 125 3.12 5.78 5.79
N THR A 126 4.02 5.70 4.81
CA THR A 126 5.10 6.67 4.65
C THR A 126 4.56 8.07 4.38
N HIS A 127 3.56 8.18 3.49
CA HIS A 127 2.91 9.45 3.19
C HIS A 127 2.22 10.04 4.42
N GLY A 128 1.42 9.24 5.14
CA GLY A 128 0.72 9.68 6.34
C GLY A 128 1.66 10.14 7.45
N ILE A 129 2.73 9.38 7.72
CA ILE A 129 3.72 9.73 8.75
C ILE A 129 4.48 11.00 8.35
N SER A 130 4.92 11.11 7.09
CA SER A 130 5.65 12.29 6.62
C SER A 130 4.83 13.57 6.75
N ARG A 131 3.55 13.51 6.38
CA ARG A 131 2.62 14.64 6.55
C ARG A 131 2.21 14.89 7.99
N GLY A 132 2.12 13.85 8.79
CA GLY A 132 1.88 13.95 10.23
C GLY A 132 2.99 14.72 10.97
N CYS A 133 4.21 14.71 10.41
CA CYS A 133 5.30 15.56 10.89
C CYS A 133 5.01 17.05 10.63
N ALA A 134 4.66 17.40 9.39
CA ALA A 134 4.35 18.77 9.02
C ALA A 134 3.12 19.34 9.74
N SER A 135 2.14 18.48 10.04
CA SER A 135 0.91 18.87 10.77
C SER A 135 1.05 18.86 12.30
N GLY A 136 2.24 18.53 12.85
CA GLY A 136 2.46 18.45 14.28
C GLY A 136 1.76 17.29 14.99
N GLU A 137 1.21 16.33 14.25
CA GLU A 137 0.56 15.15 14.83
C GLU A 137 1.58 14.17 15.48
N LEU A 138 2.88 14.31 15.14
CA LEU A 138 3.97 13.49 15.67
C LEU A 138 4.99 14.35 16.40
N ALA A 139 5.30 13.99 17.65
CA ALA A 139 6.17 14.78 18.52
C ALA A 139 7.68 14.63 18.21
N ARG A 140 8.08 13.52 17.58
CA ARG A 140 9.49 13.17 17.40
C ARG A 140 10.07 13.47 16.03
N CYS A 141 9.32 14.14 15.19
CA CYS A 141 9.83 14.65 13.93
C CYS A 141 10.75 15.83 14.19
N SER A 142 11.91 15.87 13.56
CA SER A 142 12.75 17.05 13.58
C SER A 142 12.27 18.05 12.52
N CYS A 143 11.22 18.80 12.85
CA CYS A 143 10.84 19.98 12.07
C CYS A 143 11.84 21.13 12.24
N LEU A 144 12.62 21.11 13.30
CA LEU A 144 13.68 22.06 13.54
C LEU A 144 14.81 21.81 12.54
N GLY A 145 14.70 22.40 11.36
CA GLY A 145 15.80 22.50 10.43
C GLY A 145 16.95 23.25 11.10
N ARG A 146 17.91 22.53 11.65
CA ARG A 146 19.23 23.10 11.94
C ARG A 146 19.87 23.48 10.61
N SER A 147 19.46 24.59 10.06
CA SER A 147 20.26 25.26 9.02
C SER A 147 21.47 25.88 9.67
N LYS A 148 22.63 25.29 9.43
CA LYS A 148 23.92 25.86 9.84
C LYS A 148 24.37 27.00 8.95
N ASN A 149 23.67 27.30 7.87
CA ASN A 149 23.99 28.39 6.95
C ASN A 149 22.77 29.30 6.82
N SER A 150 22.80 30.37 7.52
CA SER A 150 21.86 31.48 7.48
C SER A 150 22.08 32.32 6.22
N SER A 151 21.28 32.15 5.22
CA SER A 151 20.88 33.26 4.36
C SER A 151 19.38 33.30 4.37
N TRP A 152 18.78 34.36 4.80
CA TRP A 152 17.41 34.92 4.66
C TRP A 152 16.24 33.98 4.32
N GLU A 153 16.47 32.66 4.21
CA GLU A 153 15.45 31.62 3.97
C GLU A 153 15.07 30.98 5.29
N THR A 154 13.92 31.33 5.82
CA THR A 154 13.29 30.56 6.92
C THR A 154 12.79 29.23 6.36
N LYS A 155 13.40 28.13 6.80
CA LYS A 155 12.91 26.79 6.47
C LYS A 155 11.76 26.43 7.40
N ASP A 156 10.58 26.43 6.88
CA ASP A 156 9.38 26.00 7.58
C ASP A 156 9.30 24.46 7.67
N CYS A 157 8.43 23.97 8.55
CA CYS A 157 8.23 22.55 8.80
C CYS A 157 7.53 21.88 7.60
N GLY A 158 8.34 21.27 6.74
CA GLY A 158 7.86 20.51 5.61
C GLY A 158 7.59 19.04 5.94
N ASP A 159 7.10 18.31 4.94
CA ASP A 159 6.89 16.85 5.04
C ASP A 159 8.24 16.13 5.22
N ASP A 160 8.43 15.44 6.34
CA ASP A 160 9.67 14.70 6.61
C ASP A 160 9.60 13.27 6.04
N PHE A 161 9.89 13.15 4.76
CA PHE A 161 9.94 11.86 4.07
C PHE A 161 10.99 10.91 4.68
N LYS A 162 12.14 11.42 5.13
CA LYS A 162 13.18 10.56 5.71
C LYS A 162 12.71 9.93 7.02
N TYR A 163 12.06 10.72 7.87
CA TYR A 163 11.43 10.21 9.08
C TYR A 163 10.31 9.24 8.77
N GLY A 164 9.41 9.59 7.84
CA GLY A 164 8.30 8.74 7.42
C GLY A 164 8.76 7.38 6.93
N LYS A 165 9.75 7.35 6.03
CA LYS A 165 10.35 6.10 5.52
C LYS A 165 11.01 5.27 6.63
N ARG A 166 11.75 5.91 7.53
CA ARG A 166 12.42 5.23 8.66
C ARG A 166 11.41 4.63 9.64
N LEU A 167 10.38 5.40 10.01
CA LEU A 167 9.37 4.94 10.95
C LEU A 167 8.53 3.80 10.37
N THR A 168 8.14 3.89 9.08
CA THR A 168 7.46 2.82 8.35
C THR A 168 8.28 1.53 8.32
N LYS A 169 9.59 1.61 8.00
CA LYS A 169 10.49 0.45 8.02
C LYS A 169 10.57 -0.19 9.40
N ASN A 170 10.64 0.62 10.45
CA ASN A 170 10.69 0.13 11.82
C ASN A 170 9.35 -0.49 12.26
N PHE A 171 8.22 0.10 11.86
CA PHE A 171 6.90 -0.41 12.17
C PHE A 171 6.64 -1.77 11.52
N PHE A 172 7.04 -1.93 10.27
CA PHE A 172 6.94 -3.22 9.56
C PHE A 172 8.05 -4.22 9.92
N ASP A 173 8.97 -3.83 10.81
CA ASP A 173 10.10 -4.65 11.24
C ASP A 173 10.90 -5.26 10.08
N MET A 174 11.21 -4.41 9.10
CA MET A 174 11.86 -4.83 7.86
C MET A 174 13.23 -5.50 8.06
N LYS A 175 13.90 -5.29 9.21
CA LYS A 175 15.16 -5.96 9.53
C LYS A 175 14.95 -7.46 9.69
N HIS A 176 13.82 -7.89 10.30
CA HIS A 176 13.49 -9.25 10.59
C HIS A 176 12.42 -9.86 9.66
N ALA A 177 12.22 -9.27 8.49
CA ALA A 177 11.22 -9.74 7.51
C ALA A 177 11.61 -11.05 6.79
N GLY A 178 12.65 -11.74 7.27
CA GLY A 178 13.19 -12.96 6.67
C GLY A 178 14.40 -12.68 5.77
N THR A 179 15.29 -13.67 5.70
CA THR A 179 16.46 -13.70 4.80
C THR A 179 16.25 -14.66 3.63
N ASP A 180 15.09 -15.32 3.62
CA ASP A 180 14.68 -16.19 2.53
C ASP A 180 14.21 -15.39 1.31
N GLN A 181 14.00 -16.07 0.20
CA GLN A 181 13.58 -15.43 -1.05
C GLN A 181 12.24 -14.69 -0.90
N ILE A 182 11.33 -15.17 -0.08
CA ILE A 182 10.04 -14.55 0.18
C ILE A 182 10.25 -13.22 0.90
N GLY A 183 11.01 -13.24 1.99
CA GLY A 183 11.33 -12.02 2.75
C GLY A 183 12.00 -10.94 1.90
N GLU A 184 12.93 -11.32 1.03
CA GLU A 184 13.58 -10.37 0.11
C GLU A 184 12.62 -9.76 -0.91
N ILE A 185 11.68 -10.55 -1.46
CA ILE A 185 10.62 -10.06 -2.36
C ILE A 185 9.73 -9.06 -1.62
N LEU A 186 9.25 -9.42 -0.44
CA LEU A 186 8.38 -8.54 0.34
C LEU A 186 9.07 -7.23 0.74
N LYS A 187 10.36 -7.30 1.12
CA LYS A 187 11.18 -6.10 1.37
C LYS A 187 11.31 -5.23 0.13
N GLN A 188 11.50 -5.83 -1.05
CA GLN A 188 11.58 -5.10 -2.31
C GLN A 188 10.27 -4.38 -2.61
N ASP A 189 9.12 -5.06 -2.53
CA ASP A 189 7.80 -4.49 -2.83
C ASP A 189 7.46 -3.34 -1.87
N VAL A 190 7.72 -3.51 -0.58
CA VAL A 190 7.54 -2.47 0.44
C VAL A 190 8.46 -1.25 0.18
N ASN A 191 9.72 -1.48 -0.22
CA ASN A 191 10.63 -0.37 -0.54
C ASN A 191 10.15 0.43 -1.76
N ILE A 192 9.66 -0.24 -2.82
CA ILE A 192 9.11 0.42 -4.01
C ILE A 192 7.93 1.31 -3.64
N GLY A 193 7.05 0.84 -2.75
CA GLY A 193 5.95 1.65 -2.24
C GLY A 193 6.42 2.93 -1.55
N MET A 194 7.38 2.82 -0.64
CA MET A 194 7.96 3.98 0.04
C MET A 194 8.68 4.93 -0.91
N ASP A 195 9.44 4.39 -1.87
CA ASP A 195 10.22 5.19 -2.83
C ASP A 195 9.30 5.95 -3.80
N SER A 196 8.15 5.37 -4.18
CA SER A 196 7.12 6.05 -4.97
C SER A 196 6.57 7.31 -4.30
N ILE A 197 6.58 7.38 -2.97
CA ILE A 197 6.25 8.62 -2.23
C ILE A 197 7.40 9.61 -2.30
N GLY A 198 8.66 9.14 -2.16
CA GLY A 198 9.84 10.00 -2.25
C GLY A 198 9.95 10.74 -3.58
N GLU A 199 9.53 10.11 -4.67
CA GLU A 199 9.50 10.72 -6.01
C GLU A 199 8.49 11.88 -6.14
N GLN A 200 7.53 12.00 -5.21
CA GLN A 200 6.55 13.07 -5.16
C GLN A 200 6.98 14.27 -4.30
N LEU A 201 8.16 14.20 -3.69
CA LEU A 201 8.68 15.26 -2.82
C LEU A 201 9.17 16.43 -3.65
N LYS A 202 8.55 17.59 -3.48
CA LYS A 202 8.87 18.83 -4.18
C LYS A 202 9.17 19.93 -3.17
N GLU A 203 9.99 20.87 -3.55
CA GLU A 203 10.16 22.13 -2.82
C GLU A 203 9.07 23.11 -3.25
N VAL A 204 8.42 23.72 -2.27
CA VAL A 204 7.37 24.73 -2.46
C VAL A 204 7.78 25.96 -1.68
N CYS A 205 7.70 27.13 -2.30
CA CYS A 205 8.04 28.40 -1.68
C CYS A 205 6.82 29.33 -1.66
N LYS A 206 6.73 30.14 -0.60
CA LYS A 206 5.77 31.23 -0.48
C LYS A 206 6.58 32.55 -0.40
N CYS A 207 6.20 33.50 -1.25
CA CYS A 207 6.81 34.83 -1.29
C CYS A 207 6.13 35.74 -0.28
N HIS A 208 6.92 36.56 0.42
CA HIS A 208 6.47 37.45 1.48
C HIS A 208 6.93 38.90 1.29
N GLY A 209 7.54 39.22 0.15
CA GLY A 209 7.97 40.60 -0.14
C GLY A 209 6.78 41.53 -0.37
N PHE A 210 7.07 42.84 -0.46
CA PHE A 210 6.06 43.87 -0.74
C PHE A 210 5.28 43.53 -2.01
N SER A 211 3.95 43.65 -1.96
CA SER A 211 3.02 43.27 -3.05
C SER A 211 3.19 41.79 -3.50
N GLY A 212 3.63 40.90 -2.62
CA GLY A 212 3.82 39.49 -2.94
C GLY A 212 5.11 39.19 -3.73
N SER A 213 6.06 40.14 -3.80
CA SER A 213 7.35 39.92 -4.44
C SER A 213 8.15 38.82 -3.72
N CYS A 214 9.01 38.12 -4.45
CA CYS A 214 9.84 37.02 -3.91
C CYS A 214 11.20 37.50 -3.38
N THR A 215 11.34 38.74 -2.95
CA THR A 215 12.52 39.26 -2.28
C THR A 215 12.78 38.54 -0.96
N THR A 216 11.70 38.18 -0.25
CA THR A 216 11.73 37.30 0.94
C THR A 216 10.79 36.14 0.68
N LYS A 217 11.28 34.91 0.83
CA LYS A 217 10.50 33.69 0.61
C LYS A 217 10.77 32.65 1.71
N THR A 218 9.74 31.92 2.06
CA THR A 218 9.83 30.71 2.91
C THR A 218 9.67 29.50 2.03
N CYS A 219 10.61 28.55 2.10
CA CYS A 219 10.58 27.33 1.32
C CYS A 219 10.51 26.11 2.22
N TRP A 220 9.71 25.12 1.83
CA TRP A 220 9.58 23.83 2.52
C TRP A 220 9.41 22.70 1.55
N ARG A 221 9.69 21.48 2.00
CA ARG A 221 9.43 20.27 1.20
C ARG A 221 8.01 19.81 1.42
N ARG A 222 7.29 19.54 0.33
CA ARG A 222 5.92 19.07 0.35
C ARG A 222 5.77 17.84 -0.53
N LEU A 223 5.09 16.83 -0.01
CA LEU A 223 4.66 15.67 -0.78
C LEU A 223 3.48 16.04 -1.67
N GLY A 224 3.48 15.52 -2.88
CA GLY A 224 2.33 15.60 -3.76
C GLY A 224 1.09 14.85 -3.18
N PRO A 225 -0.06 15.00 -3.82
CA PRO A 225 -1.25 14.26 -3.42
C PRO A 225 -1.00 12.75 -3.59
N PHE A 226 -1.58 11.94 -2.71
CA PHE A 226 -1.40 10.49 -2.74
C PHE A 226 -1.85 9.84 -4.06
N THR A 227 -2.81 10.47 -4.75
CA THR A 227 -3.28 10.05 -6.09
C THR A 227 -2.17 10.01 -7.14
N SER A 228 -1.19 10.93 -7.07
CA SER A 228 -0.03 10.92 -7.97
C SER A 228 0.86 9.70 -7.73
N ALA A 229 1.09 9.34 -6.46
CA ALA A 229 1.82 8.12 -6.10
C ALA A 229 1.05 6.86 -6.54
N MET A 230 -0.28 6.87 -6.49
CA MET A 230 -1.11 5.77 -6.99
C MET A 230 -0.92 5.53 -8.49
N GLY A 231 -0.83 6.60 -9.29
CA GLY A 231 -0.53 6.49 -10.72
C GLY A 231 0.81 5.78 -10.98
N LEU A 232 1.84 6.11 -10.18
CA LEU A 232 3.14 5.46 -10.26
C LEU A 232 3.09 3.99 -9.81
N LEU A 233 2.43 3.71 -8.69
CA LEU A 233 2.24 2.34 -8.20
C LEU A 233 1.45 1.47 -9.19
N LYS A 234 0.45 2.03 -9.88
CA LYS A 234 -0.27 1.32 -10.94
C LYS A 234 0.65 0.98 -12.12
N LYS A 235 1.57 1.87 -12.50
CA LYS A 235 2.61 1.56 -13.50
C LYS A 235 3.49 0.41 -13.01
N HIS A 236 3.97 0.42 -11.77
CA HIS A 236 4.74 -0.69 -11.20
C HIS A 236 3.95 -2.01 -11.18
N TYR A 237 2.64 -1.96 -10.90
CA TYR A 237 1.78 -3.15 -10.97
C TYR A 237 1.73 -3.75 -12.39
N HIS A 238 1.61 -2.92 -13.42
CA HIS A 238 1.61 -3.40 -14.80
C HIS A 238 2.97 -3.95 -15.24
N HIS A 239 4.07 -3.39 -14.74
CA HIS A 239 5.44 -3.81 -15.04
C HIS A 239 6.01 -4.81 -14.02
N ALA A 240 5.17 -5.37 -13.15
CA ALA A 240 5.60 -6.34 -12.14
C ALA A 240 6.23 -7.58 -12.78
N VAL A 241 7.32 -8.07 -12.18
CA VAL A 241 8.14 -9.16 -12.72
C VAL A 241 7.84 -10.45 -11.97
N LYS A 242 7.58 -11.52 -12.71
CA LYS A 242 7.45 -12.86 -12.13
C LYS A 242 8.82 -13.44 -11.89
N LYS A 243 9.16 -13.76 -10.63
CA LYS A 243 10.35 -14.54 -10.27
C LYS A 243 10.02 -16.02 -10.17
N LYS A 244 11.01 -16.87 -10.49
CA LYS A 244 10.97 -18.30 -10.18
C LYS A 244 11.70 -18.51 -8.85
N PHE A 245 11.28 -19.52 -8.07
CA PHE A 245 12.11 -20.01 -6.97
C PHE A 245 13.42 -20.54 -7.54
N ILE A 246 14.53 -20.02 -7.07
CA ILE A 246 15.85 -20.51 -7.41
C ILE A 246 16.38 -21.22 -6.15
N ASN A 247 16.52 -22.52 -6.22
CA ASN A 247 17.28 -23.25 -5.20
C ASN A 247 18.75 -22.87 -5.38
N PHE A 248 19.29 -22.12 -4.42
CA PHE A 248 20.69 -21.67 -4.43
C PHE A 248 21.65 -22.85 -4.15
N THR A 249 21.73 -23.82 -5.02
CA THR A 249 22.74 -24.89 -4.94
C THR A 249 23.99 -24.62 -5.77
N THR A 250 24.01 -23.58 -6.60
CA THR A 250 25.17 -23.25 -7.41
C THR A 250 25.58 -21.79 -7.24
N LYS A 251 26.74 -21.58 -6.59
CA LYS A 251 27.49 -20.31 -6.58
C LYS A 251 28.05 -20.02 -8.01
N ARG A 252 27.19 -19.73 -8.97
CA ARG A 252 27.66 -19.22 -10.26
C ARG A 252 28.09 -17.77 -10.10
N ALA A 253 29.28 -17.43 -10.59
CA ALA A 253 29.76 -16.06 -10.66
C ALA A 253 28.76 -15.18 -11.40
N ILE A 254 28.30 -14.11 -10.76
CA ILE A 254 27.32 -13.18 -11.35
C ILE A 254 28.05 -12.31 -12.37
N THR A 255 27.77 -12.55 -13.65
CA THR A 255 28.31 -11.72 -14.73
C THR A 255 27.78 -10.28 -14.66
N PRO A 256 28.53 -9.26 -15.16
CA PRO A 256 28.08 -7.87 -15.19
C PRO A 256 26.71 -7.67 -15.84
N LYS A 257 26.40 -8.44 -16.89
CA LYS A 257 25.11 -8.44 -17.59
C LYS A 257 23.97 -8.89 -16.67
N VAL A 258 24.19 -9.98 -15.91
CA VAL A 258 23.23 -10.49 -14.94
C VAL A 258 23.04 -9.50 -13.80
N ARG A 259 24.13 -8.87 -13.29
CA ARG A 259 24.07 -7.83 -12.26
C ARG A 259 23.22 -6.63 -12.69
N ARG A 260 23.39 -6.13 -13.93
CA ARG A 260 22.58 -5.02 -14.50
C ARG A 260 21.10 -5.42 -14.61
N LYS A 261 20.81 -6.63 -15.06
CA LYS A 261 19.44 -7.15 -15.13
C LYS A 261 18.80 -7.22 -13.74
N MET A 262 19.49 -7.78 -12.76
CA MET A 262 19.02 -7.84 -11.37
C MET A 262 18.79 -6.44 -10.78
N GLN A 263 19.64 -5.47 -11.10
CA GLN A 263 19.49 -4.08 -10.63
C GLN A 263 18.28 -3.39 -11.25
N LYS A 264 17.97 -3.65 -12.52
CA LYS A 264 16.76 -3.16 -13.21
C LYS A 264 15.51 -3.81 -12.62
N GLU A 265 15.56 -5.10 -12.31
CA GLU A 265 14.44 -5.84 -11.70
C GLU A 265 14.14 -5.39 -10.27
N ARG A 266 15.14 -4.87 -9.52
CA ARG A 266 14.94 -4.29 -8.18
C ARG A 266 14.06 -3.05 -8.15
N LYS A 267 13.82 -2.43 -9.29
CA LYS A 267 12.93 -1.25 -9.43
C LYS A 267 11.48 -1.64 -9.71
N ASN A 268 11.17 -2.92 -9.91
CA ASN A 268 9.82 -3.39 -10.23
C ASN A 268 9.27 -4.24 -9.08
N LEU A 269 7.93 -4.21 -8.93
CA LEU A 269 7.25 -5.15 -8.06
C LEU A 269 7.52 -6.58 -8.50
N VAL A 270 7.61 -7.48 -7.53
CA VAL A 270 7.97 -8.88 -7.78
C VAL A 270 6.91 -9.82 -7.23
N TYR A 271 6.52 -10.80 -8.02
CA TYR A 271 5.58 -11.83 -7.61
C TYR A 271 6.04 -13.23 -8.01
N LEU A 272 5.50 -14.27 -7.36
CA LEU A 272 5.88 -15.66 -7.58
C LEU A 272 4.81 -16.46 -8.32
N GLN A 273 3.55 -16.17 -8.07
CA GLN A 273 2.43 -16.95 -8.60
C GLN A 273 1.57 -16.13 -9.55
N LYS A 274 1.11 -16.76 -10.64
CA LYS A 274 0.12 -16.13 -11.52
C LYS A 274 -1.21 -15.95 -10.78
N THR A 275 -1.83 -14.80 -10.99
CA THR A 275 -3.18 -14.51 -10.50
C THR A 275 -4.17 -15.53 -11.05
N PRO A 276 -5.09 -16.06 -10.23
CA PRO A 276 -6.20 -16.88 -10.71
C PRO A 276 -7.08 -16.13 -11.71
N ASN A 277 -7.91 -16.86 -12.46
CA ASN A 277 -8.85 -16.23 -13.37
C ASN A 277 -9.88 -15.40 -12.59
N LEU A 278 -9.95 -14.10 -12.89
CA LEU A 278 -10.82 -13.13 -12.23
C LEU A 278 -12.15 -12.89 -12.98
N CYS A 279 -12.36 -13.54 -14.11
CA CYS A 279 -13.53 -13.29 -14.96
C CYS A 279 -14.87 -13.59 -14.26
N VAL A 280 -14.90 -14.54 -13.33
CA VAL A 280 -16.12 -14.85 -12.57
C VAL A 280 -16.56 -13.65 -11.70
N SER A 281 -15.61 -12.93 -11.12
CA SER A 281 -15.89 -11.79 -10.25
C SER A 281 -16.26 -10.50 -10.99
N THR A 282 -16.21 -10.51 -12.32
CA THR A 282 -16.55 -9.33 -13.12
C THR A 282 -17.99 -9.30 -13.60
N LYS A 283 -18.78 -10.36 -13.34
CA LYS A 283 -20.23 -10.40 -13.70
C LYS A 283 -20.97 -9.25 -12.99
N GLY A 284 -21.80 -8.53 -13.74
CA GLY A 284 -22.60 -7.42 -13.21
C GLY A 284 -21.84 -6.13 -12.91
N ARG A 285 -20.50 -6.07 -13.12
CA ARG A 285 -19.71 -4.86 -12.88
C ARG A 285 -19.89 -3.83 -14.00
N VAL A 286 -19.83 -2.57 -13.60
CA VAL A 286 -19.90 -1.44 -14.53
C VAL A 286 -18.54 -1.22 -15.17
N CYS A 287 -18.53 -1.01 -16.48
CA CYS A 287 -17.35 -0.62 -17.25
C CYS A 287 -17.23 0.90 -17.31
N LYS A 288 -16.04 1.40 -17.58
CA LYS A 288 -15.78 2.81 -17.84
C LYS A 288 -16.39 3.25 -19.18
N ASP A 289 -16.17 2.46 -20.22
CA ASP A 289 -16.59 2.68 -21.60
C ASP A 289 -16.70 1.35 -22.35
N ARG A 290 -17.08 1.37 -23.61
CA ARG A 290 -17.22 0.17 -24.46
C ARG A 290 -15.91 -0.60 -24.62
N HIS A 291 -14.76 0.09 -24.77
CA HIS A 291 -13.45 -0.54 -24.88
C HIS A 291 -13.06 -1.25 -23.58
N ASN A 292 -13.32 -0.60 -22.43
CA ASN A 292 -13.06 -1.21 -21.15
C ASN A 292 -13.91 -2.47 -20.93
N CYS A 293 -15.17 -2.48 -21.41
CA CYS A 293 -16.01 -3.68 -21.36
C CYS A 293 -15.40 -4.89 -22.08
N ALA A 294 -14.76 -4.69 -23.21
CA ALA A 294 -14.12 -5.78 -23.95
C ALA A 294 -13.09 -6.55 -23.08
N THR A 295 -12.34 -5.83 -22.26
CA THR A 295 -11.34 -6.41 -21.36
C THR A 295 -11.92 -6.84 -20.02
N LEU A 296 -12.77 -6.02 -19.39
CA LEU A 296 -13.34 -6.27 -18.08
C LEU A 296 -14.29 -7.46 -18.09
N CYS A 297 -15.19 -7.54 -19.07
CA CYS A 297 -16.23 -8.55 -19.13
C CYS A 297 -15.74 -9.91 -19.65
N CYS A 298 -14.45 -10.03 -19.99
CA CYS A 298 -13.83 -11.30 -20.44
C CYS A 298 -14.56 -11.95 -21.64
N GLY A 299 -15.06 -11.18 -22.59
CA GLY A 299 -15.74 -11.68 -23.78
C GLY A 299 -17.21 -12.12 -23.58
N ARG A 300 -17.78 -12.02 -22.38
CA ARG A 300 -19.18 -12.36 -22.13
C ARG A 300 -20.20 -11.34 -22.68
N GLY A 301 -19.71 -10.22 -23.21
CA GLY A 301 -20.56 -9.11 -23.62
C GLY A 301 -21.03 -8.24 -22.45
N TYR A 302 -21.78 -7.21 -22.76
CA TYR A 302 -22.29 -6.24 -21.80
C TYR A 302 -23.69 -5.77 -22.20
N SER A 303 -24.46 -5.29 -21.24
CA SER A 303 -25.71 -4.56 -21.46
C SER A 303 -25.46 -3.06 -21.40
N VAL A 304 -26.25 -2.30 -22.16
CA VAL A 304 -26.24 -0.84 -22.15
C VAL A 304 -27.55 -0.38 -21.53
N ALA A 305 -27.46 0.45 -20.51
CA ALA A 305 -28.62 1.12 -19.92
C ALA A 305 -28.43 2.62 -20.04
N LYS A 306 -29.48 3.32 -20.48
CA LYS A 306 -29.53 4.77 -20.58
C LYS A 306 -30.11 5.34 -19.29
N LYS A 307 -29.48 6.34 -18.73
CA LYS A 307 -29.92 7.04 -17.54
C LYS A 307 -29.87 8.55 -17.80
N PHE A 308 -30.96 9.22 -17.52
CA PHE A 308 -31.01 10.67 -17.52
C PHE A 308 -30.52 11.20 -16.18
N VAL A 309 -29.52 12.07 -16.21
CA VAL A 309 -28.94 12.71 -15.03
C VAL A 309 -29.14 14.20 -15.14
N SER A 310 -29.77 14.76 -14.12
CA SER A 310 -29.99 16.20 -13.99
C SER A 310 -28.79 16.83 -13.27
N THR A 311 -28.11 17.76 -13.94
CA THR A 311 -26.95 18.48 -13.41
C THR A 311 -27.21 20.00 -13.50
N LYS A 312 -26.61 20.74 -12.53
CA LYS A 312 -26.63 22.21 -12.62
C LYS A 312 -25.66 22.65 -13.72
N CYS A 313 -26.13 23.45 -14.63
CA CYS A 313 -25.34 23.95 -15.77
C CYS A 313 -25.59 25.46 -15.99
N LYS A 314 -24.78 26.07 -16.86
CA LYS A 314 -24.88 27.50 -17.23
C LYS A 314 -25.02 28.42 -16.01
N CYS A 315 -24.24 28.17 -14.98
CA CYS A 315 -24.26 28.94 -13.76
C CYS A 315 -23.81 30.40 -14.05
N LYS A 316 -24.61 31.35 -13.65
CA LYS A 316 -24.32 32.80 -13.75
C LYS A 316 -24.32 33.38 -12.33
N MET A 317 -23.40 34.29 -12.08
CA MET A 317 -23.43 35.08 -10.88
C MET A 317 -24.53 36.13 -11.02
N VAL A 318 -25.48 36.14 -10.10
CA VAL A 318 -26.56 37.10 -10.01
C VAL A 318 -26.28 37.90 -8.76
N ASP A 319 -26.16 39.20 -8.88
CA ASP A 319 -25.73 40.13 -7.84
C ASP A 319 -24.33 39.81 -7.28
N CYS A 320 -23.91 40.48 -6.20
CA CYS A 320 -22.55 40.33 -5.66
C CYS A 320 -22.21 38.93 -5.14
N CYS A 321 -23.20 38.07 -4.78
CA CYS A 321 -22.93 36.89 -3.92
C CYS A 321 -23.81 35.66 -4.20
N ALA A 322 -24.73 35.68 -5.20
CA ALA A 322 -25.60 34.55 -5.52
C ALA A 322 -25.25 33.93 -6.86
N VAL A 323 -25.21 32.59 -6.93
CA VAL A 323 -25.02 31.84 -8.16
C VAL A 323 -26.34 31.17 -8.55
N LYS A 324 -26.90 31.55 -9.71
CA LYS A 324 -28.10 30.94 -10.30
C LYS A 324 -27.65 30.00 -11.42
N CYS A 325 -28.08 28.76 -11.39
CA CYS A 325 -27.77 27.74 -12.39
C CYS A 325 -29.07 27.24 -13.04
N ASP A 326 -28.99 26.94 -14.32
CA ASP A 326 -30.01 26.15 -15.00
C ASP A 326 -29.87 24.69 -14.69
N THR A 327 -30.92 23.90 -14.90
CA THR A 327 -30.89 22.46 -14.79
C THR A 327 -30.82 21.84 -16.17
N CYS A 328 -29.70 21.18 -16.49
CA CYS A 328 -29.53 20.43 -17.72
C CYS A 328 -29.74 18.95 -17.48
N VAL A 329 -30.41 18.29 -18.40
CA VAL A 329 -30.60 16.83 -18.40
C VAL A 329 -29.69 16.25 -19.48
N GLU A 330 -28.80 15.39 -19.07
CA GLU A 330 -27.88 14.65 -19.95
C GLU A 330 -28.22 13.16 -19.95
N GLU A 331 -28.25 12.56 -21.15
CA GLU A 331 -28.39 11.11 -21.29
C GLU A 331 -27.01 10.46 -21.15
N ILE A 332 -26.83 9.65 -20.08
CA ILE A 332 -25.60 8.93 -19.82
C ILE A 332 -25.80 7.44 -20.06
N GLU A 333 -24.99 6.87 -20.95
CA GLU A 333 -24.94 5.42 -21.15
C GLU A 333 -24.11 4.76 -20.05
N THR A 334 -24.66 3.74 -19.44
CA THR A 334 -23.95 2.87 -18.48
C THR A 334 -23.81 1.47 -19.05
N PHE A 335 -22.59 0.95 -18.99
CA PHE A 335 -22.23 -0.36 -19.53
C PHE A 335 -22.02 -1.34 -18.38
N ARG A 336 -22.68 -2.51 -18.43
CA ARG A 336 -22.59 -3.52 -17.36
C ARG A 336 -22.32 -4.90 -17.96
N CYS A 337 -21.27 -5.58 -17.43
CA CYS A 337 -20.93 -6.96 -17.84
C CYS A 337 -22.09 -7.94 -17.59
N LYS A 338 -22.34 -8.82 -18.56
CA LYS A 338 -23.27 -9.94 -18.46
C LYS A 338 -22.71 -11.09 -17.63
#